data_7a07ed02f7d91d04246376a81d8385e5
#
_entry.id   7a07ed02f7d91d04246376a81d8385e5
#
_cell.length_a   1.000
_cell.length_b   1.000
_cell.length_c   1.000
_cell.angle_alpha   90.00
_cell.angle_beta   90.00
_cell.angle_gamma   90.00
#
_symmetry.space_group_name_H-M   'P 1'
#
loop_
_entity.id
_entity.type
_entity.pdbx_description
1 polymer ?
#
loop_
_entity_poly.entity_id
_entity_poly.type
_entity_poly.pdbx_seq_one_letter_code
_entity_poly.pdbx_strand_id
1 'polypeptide(L)'
;MNYKIALIRGDGIGPEVVGEAVKVMEAIGEKFGHTFTYTDVLMGGCAIDAVGKSYPDGTAEACKACDAVLLGAVGGPKWGHASAPEKRPETALLSIRRDLGLYANLRPAVLRPAMADACPLKKETAEKGIDLMMVRELTGGIYFGKRDRYQTED
;
A
#
# COMPACT_ATOMS: atom_id res chain seq x y z
N MET A 1 -22.15 -11.86 -5.51
CA MET A 1 -21.42 -11.98 -4.22
C MET A 1 -21.33 -10.60 -3.58
N ASN A 2 -21.32 -10.53 -2.25
CA ASN A 2 -21.21 -9.25 -1.53
C ASN A 2 -19.82 -9.17 -0.87
N TYR A 3 -19.15 -8.06 -1.07
CA TYR A 3 -17.80 -7.82 -0.55
C TYR A 3 -17.77 -6.52 0.27
N LYS A 4 -17.07 -6.55 1.38
CA LYS A 4 -16.76 -5.38 2.21
C LYS A 4 -15.33 -4.96 1.93
N ILE A 5 -15.12 -3.72 1.55
CA ILE A 5 -13.80 -3.19 1.18
C ILE A 5 -13.46 -2.00 2.11
N ALA A 6 -12.36 -2.10 2.82
CA ALA A 6 -11.81 -0.94 3.52
C ALA A 6 -11.07 -0.05 2.51
N LEU A 7 -11.42 1.24 2.47
CA LEU A 7 -10.76 2.22 1.62
C LEU A 7 -9.81 3.07 2.45
N ILE A 8 -8.52 2.90 2.24
CA ILE A 8 -7.49 3.80 2.75
C ILE A 8 -7.08 4.72 1.60
N ARG A 9 -7.74 5.86 1.48
CA ARG A 9 -7.46 6.83 0.41
C ARG A 9 -6.06 7.41 0.54
N GLY A 10 -5.63 7.67 1.78
CA GLY A 10 -4.30 8.16 2.10
C GLY A 10 -4.08 9.61 1.68
N ASP A 11 -2.90 9.89 1.13
CA ASP A 11 -2.35 11.24 0.96
C ASP A 11 -2.12 11.60 -0.51
N GLY A 12 -1.99 12.89 -0.79
CA GLY A 12 -1.60 13.39 -2.12
C GLY A 12 -2.54 12.93 -3.23
N ILE A 13 -2.01 12.14 -4.18
CA ILE A 13 -2.76 11.55 -5.30
C ILE A 13 -3.69 10.39 -4.89
N GLY A 14 -3.52 9.87 -3.67
CA GLY A 14 -4.22 8.68 -3.18
C GLY A 14 -5.74 8.74 -3.30
N PRO A 15 -6.42 9.80 -2.83
CA PRO A 15 -7.88 9.92 -2.94
C PRO A 15 -8.38 9.87 -4.39
N GLU A 16 -7.68 10.48 -5.33
CA GLU A 16 -8.01 10.48 -6.75
C GLU A 16 -7.89 9.07 -7.33
N VAL A 17 -6.75 8.42 -7.13
CA VAL A 17 -6.48 7.05 -7.62
C VAL A 17 -7.48 6.03 -7.06
N VAL A 18 -7.77 6.10 -5.75
CA VAL A 18 -8.78 5.22 -5.13
C VAL A 18 -10.17 5.51 -5.68
N GLY A 19 -10.50 6.78 -5.94
CA GLY A 19 -11.77 7.15 -6.57
C GLY A 19 -11.97 6.48 -7.94
N GLU A 20 -10.95 6.47 -8.78
CA GLU A 20 -11.00 5.80 -10.08
C GLU A 20 -11.07 4.27 -9.94
N ALA A 21 -10.35 3.69 -8.99
CA ALA A 21 -10.44 2.26 -8.71
C ALA A 21 -11.84 1.84 -8.25
N VAL A 22 -12.51 2.64 -7.42
CA VAL A 22 -13.89 2.40 -6.98
C VAL A 22 -14.85 2.38 -8.18
N LYS A 23 -14.74 3.31 -9.12
CA LYS A 23 -15.55 3.32 -10.35
C LYS A 23 -15.40 2.02 -11.14
N VAL A 24 -14.17 1.50 -11.26
CA VAL A 24 -13.91 0.22 -11.92
C VAL A 24 -14.58 -0.94 -11.17
N MET A 25 -14.49 -0.95 -9.84
CA MET A 25 -15.13 -1.99 -9.02
C MET A 25 -16.65 -1.96 -9.16
N GLU A 26 -17.26 -0.78 -9.18
CA GLU A 26 -18.71 -0.62 -9.39
C GLU A 26 -19.14 -1.14 -10.76
N ALA A 27 -18.42 -0.80 -11.83
CA ALA A 27 -18.69 -1.30 -13.17
C ALA A 27 -18.54 -2.84 -13.26
N ILE A 28 -17.56 -3.42 -12.55
CA ILE A 28 -17.43 -4.87 -12.42
C ILE A 28 -18.61 -5.46 -11.65
N GLY A 29 -19.03 -4.80 -10.58
CA GLY A 29 -20.18 -5.19 -9.77
C GLY A 29 -21.46 -5.29 -10.61
N GLU A 30 -21.75 -4.26 -11.38
CA GLU A 30 -22.88 -4.23 -12.30
C GLU A 30 -22.80 -5.34 -13.35
N LYS A 31 -21.63 -5.49 -13.99
CA LYS A 31 -21.42 -6.45 -15.07
C LYS A 31 -21.52 -7.91 -14.62
N PHE A 32 -21.01 -8.23 -13.43
CA PHE A 32 -20.88 -9.62 -12.96
C PHE A 32 -21.78 -9.97 -11.76
N GLY A 33 -22.67 -9.07 -11.35
CA GLY A 33 -23.61 -9.31 -10.24
C GLY A 33 -22.91 -9.37 -8.87
N HIS A 34 -21.95 -8.50 -8.63
CA HIS A 34 -21.30 -8.33 -7.34
C HIS A 34 -21.76 -7.02 -6.67
N THR A 35 -21.78 -7.01 -5.35
CA THR A 35 -22.02 -5.80 -4.55
C THR A 35 -20.80 -5.50 -3.70
N PHE A 36 -20.31 -4.26 -3.76
CA PHE A 36 -19.23 -3.77 -2.93
C PHE A 36 -19.76 -2.77 -1.91
N THR A 37 -19.41 -2.98 -0.64
CA THR A 37 -19.71 -2.04 0.43
C THR A 37 -18.36 -1.47 0.92
N TYR A 38 -18.27 -0.15 0.98
CA TYR A 38 -17.02 0.52 1.29
C TYR A 38 -17.04 1.11 2.70
N THR A 39 -15.91 0.99 3.39
CA THR A 39 -15.64 1.63 4.69
C THR A 39 -14.39 2.49 4.56
N ASP A 40 -14.53 3.81 4.64
CA ASP A 40 -13.38 4.71 4.63
C ASP A 40 -12.60 4.61 5.95
N VAL A 41 -11.27 4.46 5.86
CA VAL A 41 -10.35 4.31 6.99
C VAL A 41 -9.24 5.33 6.86
N LEU A 42 -9.04 6.15 7.90
CA LEU A 42 -7.96 7.14 7.93
C LEU A 42 -6.63 6.47 8.23
N MET A 43 -5.61 6.77 7.40
CA MET A 43 -4.23 6.35 7.61
C MET A 43 -3.26 7.23 6.82
N GLY A 44 -2.10 7.51 7.40
CA GLY A 44 -1.08 8.32 6.75
C GLY A 44 -1.06 9.76 7.21
N GLY A 45 -0.66 10.68 6.34
CA GLY A 45 -0.59 12.10 6.63
C GLY A 45 -1.95 12.74 6.87
N CYS A 46 -2.98 12.31 6.15
CA CYS A 46 -4.35 12.76 6.38
C CYS A 46 -4.85 12.41 7.79
N ALA A 47 -4.42 11.28 8.33
CA ALA A 47 -4.73 10.90 9.72
C ALA A 47 -3.96 11.76 10.73
N ILE A 48 -2.70 12.11 10.44
CA ILE A 48 -1.93 13.05 11.26
C ILE A 48 -2.65 14.40 11.35
N ASP A 49 -3.13 14.90 10.22
CA ASP A 49 -3.84 16.19 10.18
C ASP A 49 -5.17 16.14 10.94
N ALA A 50 -5.86 15.01 10.90
CA ALA A 50 -7.18 14.86 11.53
C ALA A 50 -7.10 14.55 13.04
N VAL A 51 -6.20 13.65 13.46
CA VAL A 51 -6.16 13.10 14.82
C VAL A 51 -4.76 13.07 15.47
N GLY A 52 -3.74 13.62 14.80
CA GLY A 52 -2.38 13.74 15.32
C GLY A 52 -1.52 12.47 15.25
N LYS A 53 -2.04 11.36 14.70
CA LYS A 53 -1.36 10.07 14.56
C LYS A 53 -1.48 9.58 13.12
N SER A 54 -0.38 9.04 12.54
CA SER A 54 -0.40 8.46 11.18
C SER A 54 -1.19 7.14 11.11
N TYR A 55 -1.30 6.45 12.23
CA TYR A 55 -2.00 5.18 12.38
C TYR A 55 -2.94 5.26 13.57
N PRO A 56 -4.19 5.70 13.39
CA PRO A 56 -5.18 5.81 14.47
C PRO A 56 -5.54 4.47 15.09
N ASP A 57 -5.94 4.51 16.35
CA ASP A 57 -6.47 3.35 17.05
C ASP A 57 -7.75 2.87 16.33
N GLY A 58 -7.93 1.55 16.20
CA GLY A 58 -9.06 0.94 15.48
C GLY A 58 -8.87 0.79 13.96
N THR A 59 -7.80 1.33 13.36
CA THR A 59 -7.50 1.17 11.94
C THR A 59 -7.37 -0.30 11.52
N ALA A 60 -6.63 -1.10 12.30
CA ALA A 60 -6.46 -2.52 12.03
C ALA A 60 -7.78 -3.30 12.12
N GLU A 61 -8.57 -3.03 13.14
CA GLU A 61 -9.86 -3.67 13.39
C GLU A 61 -10.85 -3.36 12.27
N ALA A 62 -10.92 -2.10 11.83
CA ALA A 62 -11.76 -1.71 10.71
C ALA A 62 -11.36 -2.43 9.41
N CYS A 63 -10.06 -2.56 9.14
CA CYS A 63 -9.55 -3.30 7.99
C CYS A 63 -9.84 -4.81 8.09
N LYS A 64 -9.66 -5.42 9.29
CA LYS A 64 -9.94 -6.84 9.53
C LYS A 64 -11.42 -7.21 9.44
N ALA A 65 -12.32 -6.24 9.64
CA ALA A 65 -13.76 -6.44 9.49
C ALA A 65 -14.23 -6.46 8.02
N CYS A 66 -13.30 -6.19 7.08
CA CYS A 66 -13.53 -6.19 5.64
C CYS A 66 -12.88 -7.40 4.97
N ASP A 67 -13.35 -7.75 3.78
CA ASP A 67 -12.82 -8.86 2.99
C ASP A 67 -11.49 -8.50 2.31
N ALA A 68 -11.30 -7.20 2.00
CA ALA A 68 -10.08 -6.67 1.41
C ALA A 68 -9.86 -5.20 1.78
N VAL A 69 -8.62 -4.74 1.60
CA VAL A 69 -8.22 -3.35 1.79
C VAL A 69 -7.70 -2.79 0.48
N LEU A 70 -8.29 -1.70 0.02
CA LEU A 70 -7.81 -0.90 -1.11
C LEU A 70 -7.07 0.31 -0.55
N LEU A 71 -5.77 0.38 -0.82
CA LEU A 71 -4.90 1.46 -0.34
C LEU A 71 -4.41 2.30 -1.53
N GLY A 72 -4.55 3.61 -1.41
CA GLY A 72 -4.06 4.58 -2.40
C GLY A 72 -2.57 4.89 -2.23
N ALA A 73 -2.26 6.09 -1.74
CA ALA A 73 -0.89 6.53 -1.51
C ALA A 73 -0.73 7.05 -0.08
N VAL A 74 0.45 6.86 0.50
CA VAL A 74 0.75 7.32 1.87
C VAL A 74 2.07 8.08 1.86
N GLY A 75 2.06 9.25 2.50
CA GLY A 75 3.22 10.11 2.62
C GLY A 75 3.21 11.33 1.70
N GLY A 76 4.12 12.23 1.99
CA GLY A 76 4.30 13.46 1.21
C GLY A 76 5.28 14.42 1.88
N PRO A 77 5.75 15.46 1.16
CA PRO A 77 6.76 16.38 1.66
C PRO A 77 6.37 17.10 2.96
N LYS A 78 5.08 17.32 3.17
CA LYS A 78 4.53 17.99 4.34
C LYS A 78 4.94 17.33 5.66
N TRP A 79 5.05 16.00 5.69
CA TRP A 79 5.32 15.21 6.89
C TRP A 79 6.74 14.62 6.92
N GLY A 80 7.56 14.88 5.89
CA GLY A 80 8.87 14.23 5.67
C GLY A 80 9.93 14.50 6.74
N HIS A 81 9.74 15.51 7.59
CA HIS A 81 10.71 15.90 8.63
C HIS A 81 10.26 15.58 10.06
N ALA A 82 9.17 14.82 10.23
CA ALA A 82 8.71 14.46 11.56
C ALA A 82 9.74 13.56 12.27
N SER A 83 10.22 14.00 13.46
CA SER A 83 11.15 13.23 14.28
C SER A 83 10.46 12.06 14.99
N ALA A 84 9.22 12.23 15.36
CA ALA A 84 8.42 11.24 16.07
C ALA A 84 7.83 10.20 15.10
N PRO A 85 8.06 8.88 15.31
CA PRO A 85 7.60 7.83 14.40
C PRO A 85 6.10 7.85 14.12
N GLU A 86 5.28 8.15 15.13
CA GLU A 86 3.81 8.22 15.02
C GLU A 86 3.33 9.37 14.11
N LYS A 87 4.20 10.33 13.82
CA LYS A 87 3.98 11.44 12.89
C LYS A 87 4.60 11.23 11.52
N ARG A 88 5.06 10.02 11.21
CA ARG A 88 5.56 9.63 9.89
C ARG A 88 4.51 8.78 9.18
N PRO A 89 3.99 9.21 8.05
CA PRO A 89 3.01 8.44 7.29
C PRO A 89 3.47 7.02 6.95
N GLU A 90 4.75 6.84 6.62
CA GLU A 90 5.35 5.55 6.25
C GLU A 90 5.30 4.53 7.39
N THR A 91 5.34 4.99 8.65
CA THR A 91 5.21 4.12 9.82
C THR A 91 3.84 3.45 9.85
N ALA A 92 2.79 4.16 9.43
CA ALA A 92 1.44 3.60 9.31
C ALA A 92 1.38 2.44 8.31
N LEU A 93 2.08 2.56 7.18
CA LEU A 93 2.14 1.50 6.17
C LEU A 93 2.81 0.23 6.71
N LEU A 94 3.87 0.38 7.51
CA LEU A 94 4.52 -0.75 8.17
C LEU A 94 3.62 -1.37 9.23
N SER A 95 2.91 -0.54 10.01
CA SER A 95 2.00 -0.99 11.06
C SER A 95 0.84 -1.81 10.50
N ILE A 96 0.16 -1.31 9.46
CA ILE A 96 -0.97 -2.05 8.87
C ILE A 96 -0.54 -3.38 8.25
N ARG A 97 0.63 -3.45 7.64
CA ARG A 97 1.19 -4.69 7.09
C ARG A 97 1.42 -5.75 8.18
N ARG A 98 2.00 -5.34 9.30
CA ARG A 98 2.20 -6.19 10.47
C ARG A 98 0.88 -6.65 11.07
N ASP A 99 -0.05 -5.74 11.30
CA ASP A 99 -1.29 -6.00 12.02
C ASP A 99 -2.28 -6.83 11.21
N LEU A 100 -2.20 -6.78 9.88
CA LEU A 100 -2.92 -7.68 8.96
C LEU A 100 -2.16 -8.98 8.67
N GLY A 101 -0.93 -9.16 9.17
CA GLY A 101 -0.12 -10.35 8.94
C GLY A 101 0.25 -10.59 7.48
N LEU A 102 0.50 -9.51 6.72
CA LEU A 102 0.81 -9.61 5.30
C LEU A 102 2.21 -10.18 5.10
N TYR A 103 2.30 -11.32 4.42
CA TYR A 103 3.56 -12.03 4.19
C TYR A 103 4.25 -11.59 2.91
N ALA A 104 3.55 -11.54 1.79
CA ALA A 104 4.14 -11.32 0.48
C ALA A 104 3.60 -10.06 -0.21
N ASN A 105 4.51 -9.23 -0.70
CA ASN A 105 4.20 -8.14 -1.62
C ASN A 105 4.50 -8.60 -3.05
N LEU A 106 3.46 -8.80 -3.85
CA LEU A 106 3.55 -9.26 -5.23
C LEU A 106 3.63 -8.05 -6.17
N ARG A 107 4.69 -7.99 -6.97
CA ARG A 107 4.93 -6.88 -7.91
C ARG A 107 5.17 -7.43 -9.31
N PRO A 108 4.13 -7.53 -10.15
CA PRO A 108 4.30 -7.90 -11.55
C PRO A 108 5.02 -6.78 -12.31
N ALA A 109 6.01 -7.13 -13.12
CA ALA A 109 6.68 -6.21 -14.03
C ALA A 109 6.61 -6.79 -15.45
N VAL A 110 5.73 -6.21 -16.27
CA VAL A 110 5.48 -6.64 -17.64
C VAL A 110 5.81 -5.50 -18.60
N LEU A 111 6.73 -5.73 -19.51
CA LEU A 111 7.01 -4.78 -20.58
C LEU A 111 6.00 -5.00 -21.71
N ARG A 112 5.08 -4.07 -21.86
CA ARG A 112 4.13 -4.07 -22.97
C ARG A 112 4.84 -3.63 -24.26
N PRO A 113 4.54 -4.22 -25.43
CA PRO A 113 5.19 -3.82 -26.71
C PRO A 113 5.09 -2.32 -27.00
N ALA A 114 3.95 -1.70 -26.71
CA ALA A 114 3.74 -0.26 -26.87
C ALA A 114 4.64 0.62 -25.98
N MET A 115 5.32 0.05 -24.98
CA MET A 115 6.23 0.76 -24.07
C MET A 115 7.69 0.36 -24.25
N ALA A 116 8.01 -0.42 -25.26
CA ALA A 116 9.37 -0.91 -25.49
C ALA A 116 10.38 0.24 -25.67
N ASP A 117 10.01 1.31 -26.33
CA ASP A 117 10.88 2.48 -26.55
C ASP A 117 11.15 3.29 -25.27
N ALA A 118 10.29 3.20 -24.28
CA ALA A 118 10.48 3.84 -22.96
C ALA A 118 11.29 2.95 -21.99
N CYS A 119 11.63 1.74 -22.38
CA CYS A 119 12.38 0.83 -21.54
C CYS A 119 13.84 1.27 -21.38
N PRO A 120 14.37 1.39 -20.14
CA PRO A 120 15.76 1.82 -19.91
C PRO A 120 16.80 0.73 -20.22
N LEU A 121 16.36 -0.49 -20.52
CA LEU A 121 17.25 -1.58 -20.88
C LEU A 121 17.71 -1.50 -22.33
N LYS A 122 18.81 -2.18 -22.64
CA LYS A 122 19.28 -2.31 -24.02
C LYS A 122 18.18 -2.89 -24.91
N LYS A 123 18.07 -2.39 -26.12
CA LYS A 123 17.06 -2.78 -27.11
C LYS A 123 16.96 -4.30 -27.28
N GLU A 124 18.09 -4.97 -27.42
CA GLU A 124 18.18 -6.44 -27.55
C GLU A 124 17.56 -7.20 -26.37
N THR A 125 17.55 -6.59 -25.17
CA THR A 125 16.93 -7.16 -23.96
C THR A 125 15.44 -6.85 -23.91
N ALA A 126 15.08 -5.61 -24.25
CA ALA A 126 13.69 -5.16 -24.28
C ALA A 126 12.84 -5.91 -25.32
N GLU A 127 13.42 -6.18 -26.51
CA GLU A 127 12.75 -6.91 -27.60
C GLU A 127 12.41 -8.37 -27.24
N LYS A 128 13.13 -8.98 -26.29
CA LYS A 128 12.82 -10.32 -25.79
C LYS A 128 11.57 -10.34 -24.88
N GLY A 129 11.06 -9.14 -24.53
CA GLY A 129 10.00 -8.98 -23.56
C GLY A 129 10.47 -9.13 -22.13
N ILE A 130 9.68 -8.59 -21.23
CA ILE A 130 9.86 -8.75 -19.76
C ILE A 130 8.50 -9.16 -19.22
N ASP A 131 8.46 -10.28 -18.53
CA ASP A 131 7.31 -10.74 -17.76
C ASP A 131 7.84 -11.47 -16.52
N LEU A 132 7.83 -10.75 -15.41
CA LEU A 132 8.34 -11.28 -14.15
C LEU A 132 7.48 -10.85 -12.97
N MET A 133 7.42 -11.70 -11.96
CA MET A 133 6.78 -11.42 -10.67
C MET A 133 7.85 -11.29 -9.60
N MET A 134 8.00 -10.10 -9.04
CA MET A 134 8.80 -9.89 -7.85
C MET A 134 7.99 -10.20 -6.60
N VAL A 135 8.46 -11.17 -5.83
CA VAL A 135 7.84 -11.52 -4.53
C VAL A 135 8.74 -10.97 -3.42
N ARG A 136 8.23 -9.99 -2.67
CA ARG A 136 8.93 -9.40 -1.53
C ARG A 136 8.32 -9.89 -0.23
N GLU A 137 9.13 -10.51 0.60
CA GLU A 137 8.76 -10.92 1.95
C GLU A 137 8.58 -9.68 2.86
N LEU A 138 7.57 -9.69 3.76
CA LEU A 138 7.18 -8.57 4.59
C LEU A 138 7.18 -8.85 6.10
N THR A 139 7.61 -10.03 6.55
CA THR A 139 7.50 -10.44 7.96
C THR A 139 8.81 -10.33 8.74
N GLY A 140 9.93 -10.18 8.07
CA GLY A 140 11.25 -10.13 8.69
C GLY A 140 12.17 -9.06 8.11
N GLY A 141 13.48 -9.31 8.22
CA GLY A 141 14.53 -8.46 7.69
C GLY A 141 14.63 -7.09 8.35
N ILE A 142 15.14 -6.11 7.59
CA ILE A 142 15.50 -4.79 8.10
C ILE A 142 14.32 -3.98 8.65
N TYR A 143 13.08 -4.28 8.24
CA TYR A 143 11.89 -3.51 8.68
C TYR A 143 11.20 -4.13 9.89
N PHE A 144 11.13 -5.45 9.99
CA PHE A 144 10.33 -6.16 10.99
C PHE A 144 11.15 -7.12 11.86
N GLY A 145 12.38 -7.45 11.46
CA GLY A 145 13.27 -8.34 12.22
C GLY A 145 13.66 -7.75 13.58
N LYS A 146 13.89 -8.63 14.55
CA LYS A 146 14.45 -8.23 15.83
C LYS A 146 15.81 -7.59 15.62
N ARG A 147 16.05 -6.49 16.31
CA ARG A 147 17.29 -5.73 16.25
C ARG A 147 17.85 -5.60 17.65
N ASP A 148 19.16 -5.71 17.77
CA ASP A 148 19.88 -5.47 19.00
C ASP A 148 21.17 -4.70 18.70
N ARG A 149 21.70 -4.03 19.72
CA ARG A 149 22.97 -3.31 19.69
C ARG A 149 23.80 -3.78 20.87
N TYR A 150 24.90 -4.41 20.59
CA TYR A 150 25.86 -4.83 21.60
C TYR A 150 27.22 -4.19 21.32
N GLN A 151 27.97 -3.91 22.38
CA GLN A 151 29.35 -3.52 22.28
C GLN A 151 30.24 -4.77 22.19
N THR A 152 31.11 -4.82 21.20
CA THR A 152 32.22 -5.78 21.17
C THR A 152 33.36 -5.26 22.03
N GLU A 153 34.08 -6.17 22.68
CA GLU A 153 35.23 -5.82 23.55
C GLU A 153 36.48 -5.45 22.76
N ASP A 154 36.39 -5.17 21.43
CA ASP A 154 37.52 -4.80 20.56
C ASP A 154 37.63 -3.28 20.43
#